data_21a36d95a969f9cdfbc3bee07019eed1
#
_entry.id   21a36d95a969f9cdfbc3bee07019eed1
#
_cell.length_a   1.000
_cell.length_b   1.000
_cell.length_c   1.000
_cell.angle_alpha   90.00
_cell.angle_beta   90.00
_cell.angle_gamma   90.00
#
_symmetry.space_group_name_H-M   'P 1'
#
loop_
_entity.id
_entity.type
_entity.pdbx_description
1 polymer ?
#
loop_
_entity_poly.entity_id
_entity_poly.type
_entity_poly.pdbx_seq_one_letter_code
_entity_poly.pdbx_strand_id
1 'polypeptide(L)'
;MDELDDTVFNEFFCMRLASAMGLNTSKPDIIWLENNPFYVVERYDREVTPDGKIIRLHQEDFCQALDIEPDVKYQNEGGPSFIDCFELINTLIKYGKMSTINKVALFDASIFNFLIGNGDAHAKNFSLLYRNLKIELAPLYDILSTIIYSQPYQKAKMSMNVDSKYKFCQIQKRHFVELGKSIGFKEGYCIKRIESIASKILPIAKQLQQELNINNKYKSEIYQNIIDLIEQTSKQLS
;
A
#
# COMPACT_ATOMS: atom_id res chain seq x y z
N MET A 1 -15.82 -21.21 -9.19
CA MET A 1 -14.64 -20.74 -8.48
C MET A 1 -15.17 -19.99 -7.28
N ASP A 2 -14.79 -20.39 -6.09
CA ASP A 2 -15.21 -19.68 -4.88
C ASP A 2 -14.57 -18.29 -4.88
N GLU A 3 -15.32 -17.27 -4.41
CA GLU A 3 -14.85 -15.87 -4.33
C GLU A 3 -13.52 -15.69 -3.56
N LEU A 4 -13.13 -16.71 -2.78
CA LEU A 4 -11.90 -16.73 -1.98
C LEU A 4 -10.63 -17.05 -2.81
N ASP A 5 -10.73 -17.82 -3.89
CA ASP A 5 -9.55 -18.20 -4.70
C ASP A 5 -8.94 -16.98 -5.40
N ASP A 6 -9.75 -16.01 -5.78
CA ASP A 6 -9.30 -14.80 -6.47
C ASP A 6 -8.54 -13.83 -5.53
N THR A 7 -8.76 -13.86 -4.21
CA THR A 7 -8.07 -12.96 -3.28
C THR A 7 -6.57 -13.25 -3.21
N VAL A 8 -6.15 -14.51 -3.31
CA VAL A 8 -4.73 -14.92 -3.37
C VAL A 8 -4.02 -14.26 -4.56
N PHE A 9 -4.66 -14.30 -5.74
CA PHE A 9 -4.11 -13.71 -6.95
C PHE A 9 -4.17 -12.19 -6.92
N ASN A 10 -5.21 -11.61 -6.34
CA ASN A 10 -5.35 -10.17 -6.17
C ASN A 10 -4.19 -9.61 -5.33
N GLU A 11 -3.99 -10.12 -4.11
CA GLU A 11 -2.91 -9.66 -3.24
C GLU A 11 -1.54 -9.90 -3.88
N PHE A 12 -1.32 -11.09 -4.45
CA PHE A 12 -0.08 -11.40 -5.16
C PHE A 12 0.21 -10.40 -6.29
N PHE A 13 -0.77 -10.09 -7.13
CA PHE A 13 -0.60 -9.13 -8.23
C PHE A 13 -0.30 -7.73 -7.73
N CYS A 14 -1.09 -7.23 -6.77
CA CYS A 14 -0.91 -5.89 -6.21
C CYS A 14 0.44 -5.71 -5.51
N MET A 15 0.90 -6.71 -4.75
CA MET A 15 2.22 -6.70 -4.12
C MET A 15 3.35 -6.74 -5.15
N ARG A 16 3.23 -7.56 -6.20
CA ARG A 16 4.20 -7.61 -7.32
C ARG A 16 4.22 -6.29 -8.09
N LEU A 17 3.05 -5.69 -8.32
CA LEU A 17 2.93 -4.38 -8.98
C LEU A 17 3.57 -3.27 -8.13
N ALA A 18 3.33 -3.25 -6.82
CA ALA A 18 3.96 -2.30 -5.90
C ALA A 18 5.50 -2.40 -5.97
N SER A 19 6.04 -3.62 -5.94
CA SER A 19 7.47 -3.87 -6.11
C SER A 19 7.99 -3.38 -7.48
N ALA A 20 7.28 -3.67 -8.57
CA ALA A 20 7.64 -3.23 -9.93
C ALA A 20 7.58 -1.69 -10.07
N MET A 21 6.75 -1.02 -9.29
CA MET A 21 6.69 0.45 -9.19
C MET A 21 7.80 1.04 -8.32
N GLY A 22 8.67 0.21 -7.72
CA GLY A 22 9.77 0.62 -6.87
C GLY A 22 9.41 0.92 -5.42
N LEU A 23 8.22 0.51 -4.97
CA LEU A 23 7.87 0.54 -3.56
C LEU A 23 8.57 -0.61 -2.81
N ASN A 24 9.00 -0.35 -1.58
CA ASN A 24 9.58 -1.38 -0.73
C ASN A 24 8.47 -2.29 -0.20
N THR A 25 8.43 -3.54 -0.66
CA THR A 25 7.41 -4.53 -0.30
C THR A 25 8.05 -5.82 0.19
N SER A 26 7.34 -6.58 1.00
CA SER A 26 7.64 -7.99 1.21
C SER A 26 7.53 -8.77 -0.11
N LYS A 27 8.32 -9.84 -0.25
CA LYS A 27 8.32 -10.65 -1.49
C LYS A 27 7.20 -11.69 -1.44
N PRO A 28 6.16 -11.56 -2.28
CA PRO A 28 5.08 -12.53 -2.34
C PRO A 28 5.41 -13.70 -3.28
N ASP A 29 4.83 -14.86 -2.99
CA ASP A 29 4.72 -16.00 -3.91
C ASP A 29 3.36 -16.69 -3.73
N ILE A 30 3.01 -17.58 -4.65
CA ILE A 30 1.87 -18.48 -4.54
C ILE A 30 2.40 -19.91 -4.49
N ILE A 31 2.01 -20.66 -3.50
CA ILE A 31 2.24 -22.11 -3.45
C ILE A 31 0.93 -22.86 -3.67
N TRP A 32 1.01 -24.03 -4.29
CA TRP A 32 -0.14 -24.87 -4.54
C TRP A 32 -0.06 -26.12 -3.69
N LEU A 33 -1.11 -26.39 -2.92
CA LEU A 33 -1.28 -27.61 -2.15
C LEU A 33 -2.62 -28.25 -2.56
N GLU A 34 -2.57 -29.45 -3.08
CA GLU A 34 -3.76 -30.21 -3.50
C GLU A 34 -4.73 -29.41 -4.39
N ASN A 35 -4.18 -28.67 -5.37
CA ASN A 35 -4.90 -27.79 -6.29
C ASN A 35 -5.48 -26.48 -5.68
N ASN A 36 -5.18 -26.16 -4.43
CA ASN A 36 -5.56 -24.91 -3.81
C ASN A 36 -4.38 -23.94 -3.82
N PRO A 37 -4.55 -22.67 -4.26
CA PRO A 37 -3.51 -21.66 -4.19
C PRO A 37 -3.43 -21.08 -2.77
N PHE A 38 -2.22 -20.88 -2.29
CA PHE A 38 -1.95 -20.20 -1.02
C PHE A 38 -1.01 -19.03 -1.28
N TYR A 39 -1.39 -17.85 -0.82
CA TYR A 39 -0.50 -16.71 -0.77
C TYR A 39 0.54 -16.90 0.32
N VAL A 40 1.79 -16.69 -0.02
CA VAL A 40 2.91 -16.76 0.92
C VAL A 40 3.78 -15.53 0.75
N VAL A 41 4.34 -15.05 1.86
CA VAL A 41 5.19 -13.87 1.87
C VAL A 41 6.36 -14.06 2.82
N GLU A 42 7.54 -13.60 2.40
CA GLU A 42 8.72 -13.60 3.25
C GLU A 42 8.55 -12.56 4.38
N ARG A 43 8.79 -13.01 5.61
CA ARG A 43 8.68 -12.12 6.78
C ARG A 43 9.89 -11.19 6.86
N TYR A 44 9.65 -9.90 6.67
CA TYR A 44 10.67 -8.85 6.74
C TYR A 44 11.16 -8.57 8.19
N ASP A 45 10.40 -8.98 9.19
CA ASP A 45 10.71 -8.80 10.61
C ASP A 45 11.53 -9.96 11.19
N ARG A 46 12.16 -10.76 10.33
CA ARG A 46 13.07 -11.85 10.70
C ARG A 46 14.42 -11.64 10.05
N GLU A 47 15.48 -11.79 10.85
CA GLU A 47 16.86 -11.80 10.38
C GLU A 47 17.54 -13.10 10.80
N VAL A 48 18.28 -13.70 9.88
CA VAL A 48 19.08 -14.88 10.17
C VAL A 48 20.49 -14.41 10.52
N THR A 49 20.93 -14.70 11.74
CA THR A 49 22.28 -14.37 12.20
C THR A 49 23.33 -15.27 11.53
N PRO A 50 24.62 -14.89 11.52
CA PRO A 50 25.67 -15.72 10.92
C PRO A 50 25.78 -17.13 11.51
N ASP A 51 25.35 -17.34 12.76
CA ASP A 51 25.29 -18.66 13.44
C ASP A 51 23.96 -19.41 13.17
N GLY A 52 23.13 -18.89 12.24
CA GLY A 52 21.91 -19.56 11.79
C GLY A 52 20.69 -19.35 12.70
N LYS A 53 20.78 -18.53 13.75
CA LYS A 53 19.63 -18.19 14.59
C LYS A 53 18.72 -17.18 13.92
N ILE A 54 17.41 -17.34 14.12
CA ILE A 54 16.40 -16.38 13.68
C ILE A 54 16.14 -15.41 14.82
N ILE A 55 16.38 -14.12 14.58
CA ILE A 55 15.98 -13.03 15.47
C ILE A 55 14.75 -12.33 14.93
N ARG A 56 13.90 -11.87 15.83
CA ARG A 56 12.73 -11.05 15.50
C ARG A 56 13.07 -9.58 15.69
N LEU A 57 12.87 -8.78 14.65
CA LEU A 57 12.93 -7.33 14.76
C LEU A 57 11.67 -6.81 15.42
N HIS A 58 11.80 -5.78 16.24
CA HIS A 58 10.66 -5.09 16.81
C HIS A 58 9.97 -4.26 15.74
N GLN A 59 8.64 -4.35 15.70
CA GLN A 59 7.80 -3.51 14.83
C GLN A 59 6.54 -3.08 15.57
N GLU A 60 6.01 -1.94 15.17
CA GLU A 60 4.71 -1.41 15.60
C GLU A 60 3.96 -0.93 14.38
N ASP A 61 2.69 -1.29 14.23
CA ASP A 61 1.83 -0.61 13.27
C ASP A 61 1.53 0.83 13.73
N PHE A 62 0.98 1.68 12.84
CA PHE A 62 0.74 3.08 13.20
C PHE A 62 -0.34 3.25 14.28
N CYS A 63 -1.29 2.30 14.45
CA CYS A 63 -2.20 2.35 15.60
C CYS A 63 -1.41 2.14 16.90
N GLN A 64 -0.54 1.13 16.97
CA GLN A 64 0.31 0.88 18.13
C GLN A 64 1.26 2.06 18.41
N ALA A 65 1.92 2.58 17.38
CA ALA A 65 2.87 3.69 17.53
C ALA A 65 2.21 5.02 17.93
N LEU A 66 0.89 5.16 17.74
CA LEU A 66 0.08 6.31 18.11
C LEU A 66 -0.76 6.06 19.37
N ASP A 67 -0.57 4.92 20.04
CA ASP A 67 -1.31 4.51 21.24
C ASP A 67 -2.84 4.48 21.02
N ILE A 68 -3.27 3.98 19.86
CA ILE A 68 -4.68 3.82 19.47
C ILE A 68 -5.09 2.35 19.65
N GLU A 69 -6.26 2.14 20.25
CA GLU A 69 -6.83 0.82 20.48
C GLU A 69 -6.95 0.00 19.18
N PRO A 70 -6.58 -1.30 19.18
CA PRO A 70 -6.55 -2.14 17.98
C PRO A 70 -7.87 -2.26 17.24
N ASP A 71 -9.00 -2.11 17.92
CA ASP A 71 -10.34 -2.22 17.36
C ASP A 71 -10.77 -0.95 16.63
N VAL A 72 -10.08 0.18 16.87
CA VAL A 72 -10.36 1.48 16.26
C VAL A 72 -9.36 1.76 15.13
N LYS A 73 -9.40 0.96 14.07
CA LYS A 73 -8.43 1.04 12.97
C LYS A 73 -8.85 1.96 11.81
N TYR A 74 -10.14 2.20 11.65
CA TYR A 74 -10.69 3.03 10.59
C TYR A 74 -10.82 4.49 11.06
N GLN A 75 -10.39 5.44 10.24
CA GLN A 75 -10.42 6.86 10.60
C GLN A 75 -11.84 7.37 10.91
N ASN A 76 -12.87 6.90 10.19
CA ASN A 76 -14.25 7.27 10.45
C ASN A 76 -14.84 6.71 11.76
N GLU A 77 -14.12 5.81 12.42
CA GLU A 77 -14.45 5.20 13.71
C GLU A 77 -13.54 5.73 14.84
N GLY A 78 -12.70 6.73 14.55
CA GLY A 78 -11.77 7.33 15.51
C GLY A 78 -10.33 6.86 15.36
N GLY A 79 -10.02 6.01 14.36
CA GLY A 79 -8.66 5.57 14.06
C GLY A 79 -7.80 6.67 13.42
N PRO A 80 -6.49 6.43 13.25
CA PRO A 80 -5.57 7.40 12.72
C PRO A 80 -5.89 7.79 11.26
N SER A 81 -5.66 9.05 10.92
CA SER A 81 -5.63 9.56 9.55
C SER A 81 -4.24 9.45 8.93
N PHE A 82 -4.13 9.70 7.61
CA PHE A 82 -2.82 9.90 6.99
C PHE A 82 -2.05 11.05 7.65
N ILE A 83 -2.73 12.13 8.07
CA ILE A 83 -2.08 13.27 8.73
C ILE A 83 -1.42 12.82 10.03
N ASP A 84 -2.11 12.06 10.89
CA ASP A 84 -1.56 11.56 12.14
C ASP A 84 -0.32 10.69 11.90
N CYS A 85 -0.38 9.80 10.90
CA CYS A 85 0.76 8.97 10.50
C CYS A 85 1.96 9.82 10.04
N PHE A 86 1.72 10.86 9.24
CA PHE A 86 2.78 11.76 8.77
C PHE A 86 3.32 12.67 9.87
N GLU A 87 2.52 13.10 10.82
CA GLU A 87 2.98 13.88 11.98
C GLU A 87 3.91 13.07 12.86
N LEU A 88 3.61 11.78 13.08
CA LEU A 88 4.52 10.86 13.76
C LEU A 88 5.86 10.75 13.00
N ILE A 89 5.82 10.51 11.68
CA ILE A 89 7.03 10.44 10.85
C ILE A 89 7.81 11.76 10.93
N ASN A 90 7.16 12.93 10.81
CA ASN A 90 7.80 14.23 10.91
C ASN A 90 8.48 14.41 12.28
N THR A 91 7.86 13.95 13.36
CA THR A 91 8.41 13.96 14.70
C THR A 91 9.67 13.08 14.79
N LEU A 92 9.62 11.86 14.26
CA LEU A 92 10.77 10.94 14.21
C LEU A 92 11.93 11.51 13.38
N ILE A 93 11.63 12.18 12.25
CA ILE A 93 12.64 12.87 11.43
C ILE A 93 13.28 14.02 12.21
N LYS A 94 12.48 14.86 12.88
CA LYS A 94 12.95 15.98 13.69
C LYS A 94 13.92 15.54 14.78
N TYR A 95 13.68 14.38 15.40
CA TYR A 95 14.58 13.82 16.42
C TYR A 95 15.73 12.97 15.84
N GLY A 96 15.93 12.95 14.53
CA GLY A 96 17.01 12.19 13.87
C GLY A 96 16.86 10.67 13.94
N LYS A 97 15.67 10.18 14.29
CA LYS A 97 15.38 8.75 14.42
C LYS A 97 14.98 8.10 13.09
N MET A 98 14.47 8.90 12.14
CA MET A 98 13.99 8.43 10.84
C MET A 98 14.53 9.32 9.70
N SER A 99 14.74 8.72 8.52
CA SER A 99 15.10 9.46 7.31
C SER A 99 13.87 10.00 6.58
N THR A 100 13.99 11.14 5.91
CA THR A 100 12.93 11.76 5.09
C THR A 100 12.44 10.86 3.95
N ILE A 101 13.23 9.88 3.50
CA ILE A 101 12.84 8.91 2.48
C ILE A 101 11.60 8.11 2.91
N ASN A 102 11.43 7.84 4.20
CA ASN A 102 10.27 7.11 4.72
C ASN A 102 8.97 7.93 4.59
N LYS A 103 9.05 9.26 4.73
CA LYS A 103 7.90 10.14 4.47
C LYS A 103 7.49 10.11 3.01
N VAL A 104 8.45 10.12 2.09
CA VAL A 104 8.20 9.97 0.65
C VAL A 104 7.57 8.60 0.38
N ALA A 105 8.11 7.53 0.97
CA ALA A 105 7.61 6.18 0.78
C ALA A 105 6.14 6.01 1.23
N LEU A 106 5.74 6.60 2.37
CA LEU A 106 4.35 6.58 2.81
C LEU A 106 3.44 7.40 1.88
N PHE A 107 3.92 8.54 1.38
CA PHE A 107 3.17 9.35 0.40
C PHE A 107 2.95 8.59 -0.91
N ASP A 108 3.98 7.94 -1.43
CA ASP A 108 3.88 7.09 -2.62
C ASP A 108 2.93 5.90 -2.41
N ALA A 109 3.01 5.26 -1.24
CA ALA A 109 2.12 4.17 -0.88
C ALA A 109 0.67 4.62 -0.79
N SER A 110 0.38 5.84 -0.30
CA SER A 110 -0.98 6.38 -0.26
C SER A 110 -1.56 6.60 -1.66
N ILE A 111 -0.76 7.11 -2.60
CA ILE A 111 -1.14 7.27 -4.01
C ILE A 111 -1.34 5.90 -4.67
N PHE A 112 -0.43 4.96 -4.44
CA PHE A 112 -0.50 3.63 -5.00
C PHE A 112 -1.76 2.88 -4.53
N ASN A 113 -2.07 2.91 -3.23
CA ASN A 113 -3.27 2.28 -2.68
C ASN A 113 -4.56 2.87 -3.28
N PHE A 114 -4.60 4.18 -3.53
CA PHE A 114 -5.70 4.79 -4.26
C PHE A 114 -5.79 4.24 -5.69
N LEU A 115 -4.68 4.20 -6.42
CA LEU A 115 -4.67 3.79 -7.83
C LEU A 115 -5.12 2.35 -8.04
N ILE A 116 -4.73 1.43 -7.16
CA ILE A 116 -5.16 0.02 -7.22
C ILE A 116 -6.53 -0.23 -6.59
N GLY A 117 -7.15 0.78 -5.96
CA GLY A 117 -8.43 0.62 -5.28
C GLY A 117 -8.36 -0.18 -3.98
N ASN A 118 -7.29 0.01 -3.20
CA ASN A 118 -7.22 -0.56 -1.85
C ASN A 118 -8.03 0.30 -0.85
N GLY A 119 -9.28 -0.02 -0.67
CA GLY A 119 -10.16 0.66 0.30
C GLY A 119 -9.87 0.30 1.75
N ASP A 120 -9.12 -0.78 2.01
CA ASP A 120 -8.79 -1.23 3.38
C ASP A 120 -7.38 -0.80 3.84
N ALA A 121 -6.72 0.11 3.13
CA ALA A 121 -5.41 0.65 3.51
C ALA A 121 -5.53 1.57 4.74
N HIS A 122 -5.74 0.98 5.93
CA HIS A 122 -5.81 1.68 7.22
C HIS A 122 -4.46 1.72 7.94
N ALA A 123 -4.40 2.43 9.08
CA ALA A 123 -3.15 2.67 9.81
C ALA A 123 -2.44 1.37 10.28
N LYS A 124 -3.15 0.27 10.50
CA LYS A 124 -2.53 -1.03 10.86
C LYS A 124 -1.83 -1.73 9.68
N ASN A 125 -2.09 -1.31 8.43
CA ASN A 125 -1.44 -1.87 7.24
C ASN A 125 -0.10 -1.17 6.92
N PHE A 126 0.32 -0.26 7.79
CA PHE A 126 1.63 0.39 7.73
C PHE A 126 2.32 0.20 9.08
N SER A 127 3.60 -0.18 9.05
CA SER A 127 4.38 -0.43 10.27
C SER A 127 5.68 0.33 10.30
N LEU A 128 6.13 0.61 11.50
CA LEU A 128 7.46 1.10 11.82
C LEU A 128 8.34 -0.09 12.22
N LEU A 129 9.51 -0.20 11.63
CA LEU A 129 10.50 -1.25 11.92
C LEU A 129 11.67 -0.63 12.67
N TYR A 130 12.00 -1.21 13.80
CA TYR A 130 13.06 -0.73 14.68
C TYR A 130 14.36 -1.52 14.43
N ARG A 131 15.37 -0.85 13.88
CA ARG A 131 16.70 -1.42 13.59
C ARG A 131 17.79 -0.55 14.19
N ASN A 132 18.61 -1.08 15.09
CA ASN A 132 19.80 -0.41 15.59
C ASN A 132 19.54 1.04 15.89
N LEU A 133 18.93 1.64 16.69
CA LEU A 133 18.67 3.05 17.03
C LEU A 133 17.97 3.87 15.92
N LYS A 134 17.64 3.27 14.77
CA LYS A 134 16.87 3.91 13.70
C LYS A 134 15.51 3.27 13.56
N ILE A 135 14.56 4.08 13.08
CA ILE A 135 13.21 3.67 12.80
C ILE A 135 12.99 3.87 11.30
N GLU A 136 12.44 2.86 10.64
CA GLU A 136 12.17 2.88 9.21
C GLU A 136 10.71 2.50 8.97
N LEU A 137 10.12 2.98 7.87
CA LEU A 137 8.86 2.41 7.39
C LEU A 137 9.14 0.96 6.98
N ALA A 138 8.38 0.04 7.54
CA ALA A 138 8.50 -1.37 7.19
C ALA A 138 8.19 -1.59 5.70
N PRO A 139 8.71 -2.66 5.09
CA PRO A 139 8.21 -3.08 3.78
C PRO A 139 6.69 -3.19 3.80
N LEU A 140 6.04 -2.69 2.75
CA LEU A 140 4.59 -2.71 2.63
C LEU A 140 4.08 -4.15 2.53
N TYR A 141 2.93 -4.41 3.11
CA TYR A 141 2.24 -5.69 3.16
C TYR A 141 0.72 -5.48 3.08
N ASP A 142 -0.05 -6.54 2.90
CA ASP A 142 -1.51 -6.49 2.88
C ASP A 142 -2.03 -5.50 1.83
N ILE A 143 -1.46 -5.57 0.62
CA ILE A 143 -1.81 -4.70 -0.50
C ILE A 143 -2.66 -5.47 -1.49
N LEU A 144 -3.94 -5.14 -1.56
CA LEU A 144 -4.87 -5.75 -2.52
C LEU A 144 -5.92 -4.73 -3.00
N SER A 145 -6.50 -4.99 -4.16
CA SER A 145 -7.58 -4.18 -4.71
C SER A 145 -8.91 -4.62 -4.10
N THR A 146 -9.38 -3.93 -3.07
CA THR A 146 -10.62 -4.33 -2.37
C THR A 146 -11.88 -3.85 -3.08
N ILE A 147 -11.81 -2.73 -3.78
CA ILE A 147 -13.01 -2.14 -4.39
C ILE A 147 -13.47 -2.83 -5.67
N ILE A 148 -12.66 -3.73 -6.27
CA ILE A 148 -13.13 -4.58 -7.38
C ILE A 148 -14.24 -5.55 -6.94
N TYR A 149 -14.30 -5.88 -5.64
CA TYR A 149 -15.37 -6.69 -5.05
C TYR A 149 -16.55 -5.82 -4.58
N SER A 150 -16.35 -4.51 -4.48
CA SER A 150 -17.34 -3.56 -3.95
C SER A 150 -18.07 -2.86 -5.08
N GLN A 151 -19.36 -3.05 -5.18
CA GLN A 151 -20.19 -2.37 -6.17
C GLN A 151 -21.28 -1.52 -5.48
N PRO A 152 -21.60 -0.36 -5.99
CA PRO A 152 -20.99 0.38 -7.09
C PRO A 152 -19.75 1.21 -6.64
N TYR A 153 -18.81 1.46 -7.55
CA TYR A 153 -17.60 2.29 -7.35
C TYR A 153 -17.87 3.64 -6.67
N GLN A 154 -19.01 4.26 -6.96
CA GLN A 154 -19.42 5.55 -6.38
C GLN A 154 -19.61 5.51 -4.84
N LYS A 155 -19.78 4.32 -4.27
CA LYS A 155 -19.92 4.11 -2.82
C LYS A 155 -18.61 3.71 -2.15
N ALA A 156 -17.64 3.24 -2.91
CA ALA A 156 -16.35 2.78 -2.41
C ALA A 156 -15.58 3.92 -1.72
N LYS A 157 -14.97 3.61 -0.58
CA LYS A 157 -14.23 4.56 0.26
C LYS A 157 -12.85 4.04 0.59
N MET A 158 -11.90 4.95 0.76
CA MET A 158 -10.63 4.67 1.44
C MET A 158 -10.85 4.63 2.96
N SER A 159 -10.05 3.85 3.67
CA SER A 159 -10.03 3.78 5.15
C SER A 159 -9.54 5.08 5.78
N MET A 160 -8.56 5.73 5.16
CA MET A 160 -8.04 7.04 5.54
C MET A 160 -8.34 8.06 4.45
N ASN A 161 -8.80 9.26 4.84
CA ASN A 161 -9.15 10.29 3.88
C ASN A 161 -7.93 10.92 3.19
N VAL A 162 -8.14 11.45 2.00
CA VAL A 162 -7.20 12.30 1.27
C VAL A 162 -7.82 13.68 1.17
N ASP A 163 -7.28 14.66 1.90
CA ASP A 163 -7.84 16.01 1.97
C ASP A 163 -9.36 16.00 2.22
N SER A 164 -9.77 15.39 3.33
CA SER A 164 -11.17 15.24 3.75
C SER A 164 -12.08 14.42 2.82
N LYS A 165 -11.54 13.80 1.77
CA LYS A 165 -12.29 12.93 0.86
C LYS A 165 -12.01 11.46 1.14
N TYR A 166 -13.11 10.70 1.35
CA TYR A 166 -13.03 9.23 1.51
C TYR A 166 -13.40 8.50 0.23
N LYS A 167 -14.42 8.99 -0.51
CA LYS A 167 -14.93 8.28 -1.69
C LYS A 167 -13.94 8.34 -2.85
N PHE A 168 -13.61 7.19 -3.41
CA PHE A 168 -12.71 7.07 -4.57
C PHE A 168 -13.12 7.99 -5.71
N CYS A 169 -14.41 8.04 -6.06
CA CYS A 169 -14.93 8.88 -7.14
C CYS A 169 -14.80 10.40 -6.90
N GLN A 170 -14.50 10.83 -5.68
CA GLN A 170 -14.33 12.24 -5.32
C GLN A 170 -12.85 12.66 -5.23
N ILE A 171 -11.93 11.69 -5.08
CA ILE A 171 -10.51 11.97 -4.93
C ILE A 171 -9.91 12.29 -6.31
N GLN A 172 -9.17 13.38 -6.38
CA GLN A 172 -8.50 13.89 -7.58
C GLN A 172 -7.07 14.32 -7.23
N LYS A 173 -6.23 14.55 -8.24
CA LYS A 173 -4.85 15.01 -8.09
C LYS A 173 -4.69 16.14 -7.05
N ARG A 174 -5.54 17.15 -7.09
CA ARG A 174 -5.51 18.29 -6.16
C ARG A 174 -5.57 17.88 -4.69
N HIS A 175 -6.34 16.83 -4.34
CA HIS A 175 -6.46 16.39 -2.95
C HIS A 175 -5.17 15.73 -2.45
N PHE A 176 -4.47 14.98 -3.29
CA PHE A 176 -3.13 14.49 -2.96
C PHE A 176 -2.08 15.61 -2.91
N VAL A 177 -2.22 16.65 -3.73
CA VAL A 177 -1.38 17.84 -3.64
C VAL A 177 -1.57 18.55 -2.30
N GLU A 178 -2.82 18.77 -1.87
CA GLU A 178 -3.11 19.39 -0.57
C GLU A 178 -2.63 18.50 0.60
N LEU A 179 -2.84 17.18 0.55
CA LEU A 179 -2.25 16.26 1.52
C LEU A 179 -0.72 16.40 1.57
N GLY A 180 -0.06 16.42 0.41
CA GLY A 180 1.40 16.59 0.35
C GLY A 180 1.88 17.91 0.94
N LYS A 181 1.16 19.01 0.67
CA LYS A 181 1.45 20.34 1.24
C LYS A 181 1.26 20.36 2.75
N SER A 182 0.18 19.77 3.27
CA SER A 182 -0.10 19.74 4.72
C SER A 182 0.97 19.00 5.51
N ILE A 183 1.64 18.03 4.91
CA ILE A 183 2.75 17.29 5.52
C ILE A 183 4.13 17.88 5.24
N GLY A 184 4.20 19.04 4.56
CA GLY A 184 5.43 19.82 4.36
C GLY A 184 6.18 19.54 3.07
N PHE A 185 5.55 18.97 2.04
CA PHE A 185 6.12 18.92 0.69
C PHE A 185 5.81 20.21 -0.09
N LYS A 186 6.66 20.54 -1.04
CA LYS A 186 6.40 21.62 -2.00
C LYS A 186 5.38 21.17 -3.04
N GLU A 187 4.46 22.03 -3.43
CA GLU A 187 3.40 21.74 -4.41
C GLU A 187 3.93 21.13 -5.71
N GLY A 188 4.95 21.76 -6.33
CA GLY A 188 5.55 21.24 -7.55
C GLY A 188 6.20 19.85 -7.40
N TYR A 189 6.68 19.51 -6.19
CA TYR A 189 7.16 18.16 -5.89
C TYR A 189 5.98 17.16 -5.87
N CYS A 190 4.88 17.51 -5.19
CA CYS A 190 3.68 16.68 -5.12
C CYS A 190 3.13 16.39 -6.51
N ILE A 191 2.94 17.43 -7.33
CA ILE A 191 2.45 17.30 -8.71
C ILE A 191 3.30 16.31 -9.50
N LYS A 192 4.62 16.54 -9.56
CA LYS A 192 5.55 15.67 -10.30
C LYS A 192 5.52 14.22 -9.79
N ARG A 193 5.41 14.03 -8.48
CA ARG A 193 5.39 12.69 -7.89
C ARG A 193 4.13 11.93 -8.25
N ILE A 194 2.97 12.58 -8.09
CA ILE A 194 1.65 12.01 -8.43
C ILE A 194 1.60 11.64 -9.92
N GLU A 195 1.98 12.56 -10.79
CA GLU A 195 1.98 12.33 -12.25
C GLU A 195 2.93 11.20 -12.65
N SER A 196 4.12 11.13 -12.02
CA SER A 196 5.07 10.05 -12.27
C SER A 196 4.52 8.68 -11.89
N ILE A 197 3.80 8.56 -10.77
CA ILE A 197 3.21 7.30 -10.34
C ILE A 197 2.02 6.96 -11.23
N ALA A 198 1.10 7.89 -11.44
CA ALA A 198 -0.12 7.67 -12.23
C ALA A 198 0.16 7.31 -13.68
N SER A 199 1.20 7.91 -14.30
CA SER A 199 1.55 7.60 -15.69
C SER A 199 2.24 6.25 -15.87
N LYS A 200 2.95 5.76 -14.87
CA LYS A 200 3.74 4.51 -14.95
C LYS A 200 2.95 3.27 -14.57
N ILE A 201 1.99 3.38 -13.67
CA ILE A 201 1.34 2.21 -13.08
C ILE A 201 0.61 1.35 -14.12
N LEU A 202 -0.15 1.95 -15.04
CA LEU A 202 -0.93 1.21 -16.04
C LEU A 202 -0.06 0.40 -17.00
N PRO A 203 0.98 0.97 -17.66
CA PRO A 203 1.85 0.17 -18.52
C PRO A 203 2.58 -0.93 -17.75
N ILE A 204 3.04 -0.68 -16.52
CA ILE A 204 3.71 -1.70 -15.69
C ILE A 204 2.72 -2.81 -15.30
N ALA A 205 1.48 -2.47 -14.95
CA ALA A 205 0.45 -3.47 -14.61
C ALA A 205 0.13 -4.38 -15.80
N LYS A 206 0.00 -3.82 -17.02
CA LYS A 206 -0.24 -4.61 -18.25
C LYS A 206 0.94 -5.53 -18.57
N GLN A 207 2.18 -5.04 -18.42
CA GLN A 207 3.36 -5.86 -18.62
C GLN A 207 3.42 -7.00 -17.58
N LEU A 208 3.19 -6.70 -16.30
CA LEU A 208 3.17 -7.70 -15.24
C LEU A 208 2.10 -8.78 -15.49
N GLN A 209 0.90 -8.41 -15.90
CA GLN A 209 -0.15 -9.37 -16.27
C GLN A 209 0.32 -10.32 -17.38
N GLN A 210 0.96 -9.80 -18.42
CA GLN A 210 1.47 -10.63 -19.52
C GLN A 210 2.53 -11.61 -19.01
N GLU A 211 3.47 -11.15 -18.19
CA GLU A 211 4.52 -12.00 -17.60
C GLU A 211 3.92 -13.11 -16.73
N LEU A 212 2.97 -12.77 -15.84
CA LEU A 212 2.35 -13.73 -14.93
C LEU A 212 1.48 -14.77 -15.66
N ASN A 213 0.77 -14.37 -16.71
CA ASN A 213 -0.11 -15.25 -17.46
C ASN A 213 0.63 -16.30 -18.33
N ILE A 214 1.95 -16.15 -18.52
CA ILE A 214 2.78 -17.19 -19.20
C ILE A 214 2.89 -18.45 -18.33
N ASN A 215 2.91 -18.30 -17.00
CA ASN A 215 3.03 -19.41 -16.09
C ASN A 215 1.68 -19.74 -15.44
N ASN A 216 1.17 -20.93 -15.70
CA ASN A 216 -0.12 -21.40 -15.15
C ASN A 216 -0.20 -21.30 -13.61
N LYS A 217 0.94 -21.34 -12.90
CA LYS A 217 1.02 -21.16 -11.44
C LYS A 217 0.43 -19.81 -11.01
N TYR A 218 0.58 -18.76 -11.82
CA TYR A 218 0.23 -17.38 -11.49
C TYR A 218 -0.91 -16.81 -12.32
N LYS A 219 -1.44 -17.61 -13.27
CA LYS A 219 -2.48 -17.11 -14.19
C LYS A 219 -3.79 -16.85 -13.47
N SER A 220 -4.36 -15.66 -13.67
CA SER A 220 -5.69 -15.30 -13.17
C SER A 220 -6.36 -14.23 -14.02
N GLU A 221 -7.69 -14.30 -14.12
CA GLU A 221 -8.50 -13.30 -14.82
C GLU A 221 -8.71 -12.04 -13.97
N ILE A 222 -8.54 -12.13 -12.64
CA ILE A 222 -8.73 -10.99 -11.71
C ILE A 222 -7.82 -9.81 -12.04
N TYR A 223 -6.66 -10.06 -12.65
CA TYR A 223 -5.70 -9.02 -13.02
C TYR A 223 -6.28 -8.00 -13.98
N GLN A 224 -7.15 -8.45 -14.91
CA GLN A 224 -7.79 -7.53 -15.84
C GLN A 224 -8.73 -6.56 -15.11
N ASN A 225 -9.48 -7.03 -14.13
CA ASN A 225 -10.39 -6.17 -13.33
C ASN A 225 -9.58 -5.10 -12.57
N ILE A 226 -8.43 -5.47 -12.03
CA ILE A 226 -7.52 -4.53 -11.34
C ILE A 226 -6.96 -3.51 -12.34
N ILE A 227 -6.54 -3.94 -13.52
CA ILE A 227 -6.00 -3.07 -14.59
C ILE A 227 -7.05 -2.08 -15.06
N ASP A 228 -8.28 -2.51 -15.28
CA ASP A 228 -9.39 -1.64 -15.70
C ASP A 228 -9.68 -0.57 -14.64
N LEU A 229 -9.62 -0.95 -13.37
CA LEU A 229 -9.73 -0.01 -12.26
C LEU A 229 -8.57 0.98 -12.21
N ILE A 230 -7.32 0.52 -12.39
CA ILE A 230 -6.13 1.38 -12.46
C ILE A 230 -6.27 2.39 -13.60
N GLU A 231 -6.78 1.99 -14.75
CA GLU A 231 -7.03 2.90 -15.86
C GLU A 231 -8.03 4.00 -15.48
N GLN A 232 -9.09 3.65 -14.76
CA GLN A 232 -10.09 4.60 -14.29
C GLN A 232 -9.50 5.58 -13.25
N THR A 233 -8.81 5.07 -12.23
CA THR A 233 -8.24 5.89 -11.14
C THR A 233 -7.08 6.76 -11.60
N SER A 234 -6.27 6.28 -12.56
CA SER A 234 -5.17 7.07 -13.13
C SER A 234 -5.66 8.32 -13.84
N LYS A 235 -6.83 8.27 -14.51
CA LYS A 235 -7.47 9.44 -15.15
C LYS A 235 -7.86 10.52 -14.13
N GLN A 236 -8.12 10.17 -12.88
CA GLN A 236 -8.43 11.13 -11.82
C GLN A 236 -7.19 11.87 -11.29
N LEU A 237 -5.99 11.29 -11.46
CA LEU A 237 -4.72 11.85 -11.03
C LEU A 237 -3.89 12.48 -12.17
N SER A 238 -4.39 12.40 -13.40
CA SER A 238 -3.75 13.02 -14.58
C SER A 238 -3.90 14.54 -14.65
#